data_eacd0fc6ccb63d4050d65e66770cd802
#
_entry.id   eacd0fc6ccb63d4050d65e66770cd802
#
_cell.length_a   1.000
_cell.length_b   1.000
_cell.length_c   1.000
_cell.angle_alpha   90.00
_cell.angle_beta   90.00
_cell.angle_gamma   90.00
#
_symmetry.space_group_name_H-M   'P 1'
#
loop_
_entity.id
_entity.type
_entity.pdbx_description
1 polymer ?
#
loop_
_entity_poly.entity_id
_entity_poly.type
_entity_poly.pdbx_seq_one_letter_code
_entity_poly.pdbx_strand_id
1 'polypeptide(L)'
;MTENVSDLVLDGNAAAGLLQEIFVPDITIAQIQCEACGSTGGVGSLRLYAAPMGAVLRCNNCDGILMRAVHTPHGRWLEMTGARCLTFFSRP
;
A
#
# COMPACT_ATOMS: atom_id res chain seq x y z
N MET A 1 -15.69 -15.60 -17.66
CA MET A 1 -16.05 -14.92 -16.41
C MET A 1 -15.08 -13.77 -16.17
N THR A 2 -15.58 -12.69 -15.76
CA THR A 2 -14.75 -11.54 -15.48
C THR A 2 -14.47 -11.48 -14.01
N GLU A 3 -13.19 -11.47 -13.68
CA GLU A 3 -12.81 -11.25 -12.31
C GLU A 3 -13.18 -9.83 -11.92
N ASN A 4 -13.92 -9.72 -10.86
CA ASN A 4 -14.17 -8.42 -10.28
C ASN A 4 -12.98 -8.10 -9.39
N VAL A 5 -12.27 -7.03 -9.73
CA VAL A 5 -11.07 -6.66 -8.98
C VAL A 5 -11.35 -6.49 -7.49
N SER A 6 -12.54 -6.00 -7.16
CA SER A 6 -12.90 -5.79 -5.75
C SER A 6 -13.07 -7.10 -4.98
N ASP A 7 -13.22 -8.22 -5.68
CA ASP A 7 -13.30 -9.53 -5.04
C ASP A 7 -11.93 -10.13 -4.78
N LEU A 8 -10.89 -9.52 -5.34
CA LEU A 8 -9.53 -10.02 -5.22
C LEU A 8 -8.79 -9.17 -4.21
N VAL A 9 -8.85 -9.60 -2.95
CA VAL A 9 -8.08 -8.92 -1.91
C VAL A 9 -6.71 -9.55 -1.83
N LEU A 10 -5.71 -8.80 -2.21
CA LEU A 10 -4.32 -9.23 -2.22
C LEU A 10 -3.60 -8.61 -1.04
N ASP A 11 -2.36 -9.03 -0.78
CA ASP A 11 -1.55 -8.37 0.22
C ASP A 11 -0.65 -7.31 -0.42
N GLY A 12 0.00 -6.51 0.43
CA GLY A 12 0.80 -5.41 -0.04
C GLY A 12 2.01 -5.84 -0.87
N ASN A 13 2.44 -7.11 -0.74
CA ASN A 13 3.53 -7.60 -1.58
C ASN A 13 3.16 -7.61 -3.05
N ALA A 14 1.88 -7.75 -3.37
CA ALA A 14 1.43 -7.72 -4.76
C ALA A 14 1.57 -6.33 -5.38
N ALA A 15 1.72 -5.29 -4.56
CA ALA A 15 1.93 -3.93 -5.04
C ALA A 15 3.40 -3.59 -5.20
N ALA A 16 4.33 -4.53 -4.95
CA ALA A 16 5.75 -4.23 -4.92
C ALA A 16 6.24 -3.56 -6.21
N GLY A 17 5.78 -4.06 -7.36
CA GLY A 17 6.20 -3.48 -8.64
C GLY A 17 5.81 -2.02 -8.79
N LEU A 18 4.58 -1.68 -8.44
CA LEU A 18 4.12 -0.30 -8.51
C LEU A 18 4.84 0.58 -7.48
N LEU A 19 4.98 0.06 -6.26
CA LEU A 19 5.59 0.85 -5.19
C LEU A 19 7.08 1.06 -5.41
N GLN A 20 7.78 0.09 -6.03
CA GLN A 20 9.18 0.24 -6.34
C GLN A 20 9.44 1.35 -7.35
N GLU A 21 8.45 1.70 -8.15
CA GLU A 21 8.59 2.84 -9.06
C GLU A 21 8.58 4.17 -8.33
N ILE A 22 8.08 4.18 -7.10
CA ILE A 22 7.96 5.39 -6.30
C ILE A 22 9.07 5.46 -5.24
N PHE A 23 9.37 4.33 -4.62
CA PHE A 23 10.32 4.25 -3.51
C PHE A 23 11.58 3.50 -3.94
N VAL A 24 12.75 4.05 -3.60
CA VAL A 24 14.02 3.37 -3.83
C VAL A 24 14.19 2.15 -2.93
N PRO A 25 13.94 2.24 -1.61
CA PRO A 25 14.00 1.04 -0.76
C PRO A 25 12.83 0.13 -1.04
N ASP A 26 12.96 -1.15 -0.66
CA ASP A 26 11.84 -2.08 -0.75
C ASP A 26 10.81 -1.72 0.31
N ILE A 27 9.74 -1.06 -0.14
CA ILE A 27 8.71 -0.57 0.77
C ILE A 27 7.91 -1.71 1.41
N THR A 28 7.87 -2.88 0.78
CA THR A 28 7.05 -3.96 1.34
C THR A 28 7.57 -4.47 2.68
N ILE A 29 8.84 -4.25 2.98
CA ILE A 29 9.41 -4.63 4.27
C ILE A 29 9.39 -3.48 5.28
N ALA A 30 8.94 -2.31 4.87
CA ALA A 30 8.79 -1.18 5.78
C ALA A 30 7.60 -1.39 6.71
N GLN A 31 7.60 -0.66 7.82
CA GLN A 31 6.49 -0.67 8.77
C GLN A 31 5.65 0.58 8.57
N ILE A 32 4.34 0.42 8.68
CA ILE A 32 3.42 1.55 8.53
C ILE A 32 2.45 1.55 9.70
N GLN A 33 2.18 2.73 10.23
CA GLN A 33 1.24 2.91 11.32
C GLN A 33 -0.03 3.58 10.82
N CYS A 34 -1.17 3.01 11.18
CA CYS A 34 -2.47 3.56 10.81
C CYS A 34 -2.79 4.78 11.65
N GLU A 35 -3.17 5.87 10.99
CA GLU A 35 -3.58 7.09 11.69
C GLU A 35 -4.88 6.88 12.46
N ALA A 36 -5.80 6.09 11.91
CA ALA A 36 -7.14 5.95 12.50
C ALA A 36 -7.13 5.07 13.75
N CYS A 37 -6.41 3.93 13.72
CA CYS A 37 -6.49 2.98 14.84
C CYS A 37 -5.15 2.80 15.56
N GLY A 38 -4.07 3.35 15.04
CA GLY A 38 -2.76 3.28 15.67
C GLY A 38 -2.01 1.98 15.49
N SER A 39 -2.60 0.98 14.85
CA SER A 39 -1.89 -0.30 14.69
C SER A 39 -0.74 -0.16 13.70
N THR A 40 0.29 -0.94 13.92
CA THR A 40 1.50 -0.93 13.09
C THR A 40 1.69 -2.31 12.49
N GLY A 41 2.12 -2.34 11.24
CA GLY A 41 2.40 -3.60 10.57
C GLY A 41 3.22 -3.38 9.32
N GLY A 42 3.66 -4.48 8.70
CA GLY A 42 4.42 -4.41 7.47
C GLY A 42 3.55 -3.99 6.30
N VAL A 43 4.11 -3.15 5.43
CA VAL A 43 3.38 -2.72 4.24
C VAL A 43 2.97 -3.92 3.40
N GLY A 44 3.84 -4.92 3.30
CA GLY A 44 3.54 -6.11 2.50
C GLY A 44 2.38 -6.94 3.02
N SER A 45 1.96 -6.75 4.27
CA SER A 45 0.87 -7.51 4.88
C SER A 45 -0.47 -6.78 4.81
N LEU A 46 -0.50 -5.54 4.32
CA LEU A 46 -1.74 -4.78 4.25
C LEU A 46 -2.69 -5.38 3.22
N ARG A 47 -3.97 -5.09 3.37
CA ARG A 47 -4.95 -5.48 2.37
C ARG A 47 -4.80 -4.61 1.15
N LEU A 48 -4.65 -5.24 0.00
CA LEU A 48 -4.48 -4.55 -1.27
C LEU A 48 -5.72 -4.73 -2.12
N TYR A 49 -6.27 -3.62 -2.55
CA TYR A 49 -7.32 -3.59 -3.58
C TYR A 49 -6.71 -2.97 -4.82
N ALA A 50 -6.49 -3.79 -5.83
CA ALA A 50 -5.82 -3.37 -7.05
C ALA A 50 -6.83 -3.07 -8.15
N ALA A 51 -6.52 -2.09 -8.97
CA ALA A 51 -7.27 -1.73 -10.16
C ALA A 51 -6.26 -1.49 -11.27
N PRO A 52 -6.70 -1.45 -12.55
CA PRO A 52 -5.75 -1.25 -13.64
C PRO A 52 -4.89 0.00 -13.51
N MET A 53 -5.41 1.04 -12.89
CA MET A 53 -4.70 2.31 -12.77
C MET A 53 -3.96 2.49 -11.47
N GLY A 54 -4.09 1.57 -10.52
CA GLY A 54 -3.43 1.78 -9.25
C GLY A 54 -3.85 0.81 -8.17
N ALA A 55 -3.59 1.20 -6.93
CA ALA A 55 -3.81 0.33 -5.79
C ALA A 55 -4.23 1.14 -4.57
N VAL A 56 -5.05 0.51 -3.72
CA VAL A 56 -5.43 1.04 -2.42
C VAL A 56 -5.00 0.03 -1.38
N LEU A 57 -4.22 0.48 -0.39
CA LEU A 57 -3.79 -0.37 0.71
C LEU A 57 -4.55 0.04 1.97
N ARG A 58 -5.18 -0.95 2.59
CA ARG A 58 -6.02 -0.74 3.76
C ARG A 58 -5.44 -1.42 4.98
N CYS A 59 -5.73 -0.85 6.13
CA CYS A 59 -5.30 -1.39 7.42
C CYS A 59 -5.98 -2.74 7.68
N ASN A 60 -5.18 -3.71 8.11
CA ASN A 60 -5.72 -5.03 8.46
C ASN A 60 -6.57 -5.02 9.73
N ASN A 61 -6.41 -4.00 10.56
CA ASN A 61 -7.12 -3.93 11.82
C ASN A 61 -8.45 -3.17 11.69
N CYS A 62 -8.45 -1.99 11.08
CA CYS A 62 -9.66 -1.17 11.02
C CYS A 62 -10.20 -0.98 9.61
N ASP A 63 -9.51 -1.51 8.60
CA ASP A 63 -9.87 -1.40 7.19
C ASP A 63 -9.84 0.04 6.66
N GLY A 64 -9.26 0.96 7.40
CA GLY A 64 -9.08 2.33 6.92
C GLY A 64 -8.05 2.38 5.79
N ILE A 65 -8.22 3.33 4.88
CA ILE A 65 -7.28 3.49 3.78
C ILE A 65 -6.00 4.12 4.31
N LEU A 66 -4.88 3.43 4.10
CA LEU A 66 -3.57 3.92 4.51
C LEU A 66 -2.84 4.61 3.37
N MET A 67 -2.94 4.05 2.19
CA MET A 67 -2.16 4.49 1.05
C MET A 67 -2.93 4.25 -0.23
N ARG A 68 -2.87 5.21 -1.14
CA ARG A 68 -3.40 5.03 -2.50
C ARG A 68 -2.32 5.44 -3.48
N ALA A 69 -2.08 4.59 -4.47
CA ALA A 69 -1.11 4.84 -5.52
C ALA A 69 -1.80 4.74 -6.87
N VAL A 70 -1.55 5.70 -7.73
CA VAL A 70 -2.17 5.75 -9.06
C VAL A 70 -1.09 5.94 -10.11
N HIS A 71 -1.18 5.19 -11.19
CA HIS A 71 -0.30 5.31 -12.33
C HIS A 71 -1.10 5.96 -13.47
N THR A 72 -0.64 7.11 -13.92
CA THR A 72 -1.28 7.83 -15.02
C THR A 72 -0.28 8.02 -16.16
N PRO A 73 -0.75 8.36 -17.37
CA PRO A 73 0.19 8.67 -18.46
C PRO A 73 1.14 9.83 -18.15
N HIS A 74 0.78 10.68 -17.21
CA HIS A 74 1.57 11.86 -16.86
C HIS A 74 2.47 11.65 -15.66
N GLY A 75 2.35 10.50 -14.98
CA GLY A 75 3.20 10.22 -13.84
C GLY A 75 2.52 9.33 -12.82
N ARG A 76 3.11 9.31 -11.63
CA ARG A 76 2.61 8.51 -10.53
C ARG A 76 2.18 9.42 -9.39
N TRP A 77 1.08 9.04 -8.77
CA TRP A 77 0.50 9.82 -7.69
C TRP A 77 0.36 8.92 -6.46
N LEU A 78 0.78 9.44 -5.32
CA LEU A 78 0.75 8.70 -4.08
C LEU A 78 0.11 9.55 -3.00
N GLU A 79 -0.90 8.98 -2.34
CA GLU A 79 -1.53 9.59 -1.20
C GLU A 79 -1.36 8.69 0.03
N MET A 80 -0.97 9.29 1.15
CA MET A 80 -0.71 8.56 2.38
C MET A 80 -1.37 9.21 3.59
N THR A 81 -2.50 9.86 3.39
CA THR A 81 -3.15 10.61 4.48
C THR A 81 -3.66 9.71 5.60
N GLY A 82 -3.84 8.42 5.33
CA GLY A 82 -4.27 7.48 6.37
C GLY A 82 -3.11 6.88 7.17
N ALA A 83 -1.87 7.16 6.80
CA ALA A 83 -0.70 6.63 7.47
C ALA A 83 -0.09 7.70 8.37
N ARG A 84 0.09 7.34 9.64
CA ARG A 84 0.71 8.26 10.60
C ARG A 84 2.21 8.33 10.41
N CYS A 85 2.85 7.19 10.17
CA CYS A 85 4.26 7.17 9.85
C CYS A 85 4.61 5.93 9.05
N LEU A 86 5.74 6.02 8.36
CA LEU A 86 6.28 4.94 7.56
C LEU A 86 7.75 4.80 7.98
N THR A 87 8.13 3.60 8.40
CA THR A 87 9.46 3.37 8.94
C THR A 87 10.22 2.40 8.04
N PHE A 88 11.35 2.83 7.55
CA PHE A 88 12.30 1.99 6.85
C PHE A 88 13.42 1.62 7.79
N PHE A 89 13.73 0.34 7.88
CA PHE A 89 14.79 -0.10 8.78
C PHE A 89 16.12 -0.11 8.04
N SER A 90 17.14 0.45 8.70
CA SER A 90 18.48 0.43 8.14
C SER A 90 19.06 -0.97 8.26
N ARG A 91 19.87 -1.35 7.30
CA ARG A 91 20.64 -2.56 7.40
C ARG A 91 21.88 -2.30 8.26
N PRO A 92 22.25 -3.27 9.08
CA PRO A 92 23.51 -3.14 9.84
C PRO A 92 24.73 -3.14 8.91
#